data_6f1da12271460a4f672c28663510c0b8
#
_entry.id   6f1da12271460a4f672c28663510c0b8
#
_cell.length_a   1.000
_cell.length_b   1.000
_cell.length_c   1.000
_cell.angle_alpha   90.00
_cell.angle_beta   90.00
_cell.angle_gamma   90.00
#
_symmetry.space_group_name_H-M   'P 1'
#
loop_
_entity.id
_entity.type
_entity.pdbx_description
1 polymer ?
#
loop_
_entity_poly.entity_id
_entity_poly.type
_entity_poly.pdbx_seq_one_letter_code
_entity_poly.pdbx_strand_id
1 'polypeptide(L)'
;AGEAARVPRILAALRGEGEQVAGLLGWTLGEITKIAGFAAVKARGGNVMAEMRAAKLWESKMAQYTRALERHPPSSWERFAIAVGEVERMAKGRASGDAWRALERLLLAVARPRAAMTLLAK
;
A
#
# COMPACT_ATOMS: atom_id res chain seq x y z
N ALA A 1 -8.98 -4.97 9.04
CA ALA A 1 -9.25 -3.97 10.08
C ALA A 1 -8.42 -4.21 11.33
N GLY A 2 -8.26 -5.45 11.78
CA GLY A 2 -7.49 -5.76 12.98
C GLY A 2 -5.98 -5.66 12.83
N GLU A 3 -5.50 -5.42 11.64
CA GLU A 3 -4.07 -5.43 11.35
C GLU A 3 -3.34 -4.14 11.71
N ALA A 4 -4.07 -3.04 11.89
CA ALA A 4 -3.44 -1.74 12.10
C ALA A 4 -2.54 -1.68 13.34
N ALA A 5 -2.93 -2.32 14.44
CA ALA A 5 -2.15 -2.32 15.67
C ALA A 5 -0.85 -3.11 15.55
N ARG A 6 -0.75 -4.01 14.58
CA ARG A 6 0.43 -4.84 14.35
C ARG A 6 1.49 -4.18 13.48
N VAL A 7 1.09 -3.18 12.70
CA VAL A 7 1.99 -2.53 11.74
C VAL A 7 3.25 -1.92 12.41
N PRO A 8 3.14 -1.09 13.46
CA PRO A 8 4.34 -0.52 14.07
C PRO A 8 5.30 -1.56 14.62
N ARG A 9 4.77 -2.64 15.19
CA ARG A 9 5.61 -3.72 15.73
C ARG A 9 6.35 -4.47 14.63
N ILE A 10 5.67 -4.76 13.54
CA ILE A 10 6.28 -5.44 12.40
C ILE A 10 7.40 -4.59 11.82
N LEU A 11 7.15 -3.31 11.62
CA LEU A 11 8.15 -2.40 11.08
C LEU A 11 9.35 -2.23 12.00
N ALA A 12 9.13 -2.16 13.31
CA ALA A 12 10.20 -2.05 14.27
C ALA A 12 11.10 -3.29 14.23
N ALA A 13 10.49 -4.48 14.15
CA ALA A 13 11.24 -5.73 14.05
C ALA A 13 12.05 -5.80 12.75
N LEU A 14 11.44 -5.43 11.63
CA LEU A 14 12.10 -5.44 10.33
C LEU A 14 13.28 -4.46 10.29
N ARG A 15 13.13 -3.31 10.91
CA ARG A 15 14.19 -2.31 10.99
C ARG A 15 15.46 -2.84 11.62
N GLY A 16 15.31 -3.75 12.59
CA GLY A 16 16.45 -4.37 13.27
C GLY A 16 17.16 -5.43 12.47
N GLU A 17 16.58 -5.88 11.35
CA GLU A 17 17.13 -6.99 10.56
C GLU A 17 17.98 -6.55 9.36
N GLY A 18 18.17 -5.27 9.18
CA GLY A 18 19.11 -4.76 8.19
C GLY A 18 18.69 -4.94 6.74
N GLU A 19 19.47 -5.65 5.96
CA GLU A 19 19.34 -5.73 4.51
C GLU A 19 18.04 -6.34 4.00
N GLN A 20 17.40 -7.22 4.78
CA GLN A 20 16.16 -7.85 4.37
C GLN A 20 15.01 -6.83 4.31
N VAL A 21 15.16 -5.76 5.02
CA VAL A 21 14.18 -4.70 5.12
C VAL A 21 13.94 -4.02 3.78
N ALA A 22 15.00 -3.76 3.01
CA ALA A 22 14.86 -3.12 1.70
C ALA A 22 14.00 -3.96 0.74
N GLY A 23 14.18 -5.27 0.76
CA GLY A 23 13.38 -6.17 -0.06
C GLY A 23 11.91 -6.18 0.34
N LEU A 24 11.64 -6.21 1.65
CA LEU A 24 10.28 -6.18 2.18
C LEU A 24 9.59 -4.85 1.89
N LEU A 25 10.33 -3.77 2.01
CA LEU A 25 9.82 -2.44 1.68
C LEU A 25 9.39 -2.39 0.21
N GLY A 26 10.25 -2.84 -0.70
CA GLY A 26 9.94 -2.88 -2.12
C GLY A 26 8.74 -3.76 -2.43
N TRP A 27 8.66 -4.93 -1.80
CA TRP A 27 7.52 -5.84 -2.00
C TRP A 27 6.21 -5.19 -1.53
N THR A 28 6.22 -4.59 -0.34
CA THR A 28 5.04 -3.96 0.24
C THR A 28 4.54 -2.80 -0.64
N LEU A 29 5.46 -1.93 -1.06
CA LEU A 29 5.12 -0.81 -1.92
C LEU A 29 4.59 -1.30 -3.27
N GLY A 30 5.18 -2.37 -3.80
CA GLY A 30 4.73 -3.00 -5.04
C GLY A 30 3.30 -3.53 -4.94
N GLU A 31 2.93 -4.13 -3.80
CA GLU A 31 1.58 -4.63 -3.59
C GLU A 31 0.56 -3.48 -3.57
N ILE A 32 0.87 -2.40 -2.87
CA ILE A 32 -0.01 -1.22 -2.82
C ILE A 32 -0.20 -0.64 -4.23
N THR A 33 0.88 -0.56 -5.00
CA THR A 33 0.83 -0.07 -6.38
C THR A 33 -0.07 -0.92 -7.27
N LYS A 34 0.00 -2.24 -7.12
CA LYS A 34 -0.85 -3.16 -7.88
C LYS A 34 -2.33 -2.96 -7.54
N ILE A 35 -2.64 -2.85 -6.26
CA ILE A 35 -4.03 -2.63 -5.83
C ILE A 35 -4.52 -1.28 -6.35
N ALA A 36 -3.69 -0.25 -6.28
CA ALA A 36 -4.03 1.07 -6.81
C ALA A 36 -4.31 1.02 -8.32
N GLY A 37 -3.55 0.21 -9.05
CA GLY A 37 -3.79 -0.02 -10.48
C GLY A 37 -5.16 -0.62 -10.76
N PHE A 38 -5.56 -1.63 -9.99
CA PHE A 38 -6.89 -2.23 -10.12
C PHE A 38 -7.98 -1.25 -9.69
N ALA A 39 -7.74 -0.42 -8.69
CA ALA A 39 -8.67 0.63 -8.28
C ALA A 39 -8.90 1.64 -9.41
N ALA A 40 -7.85 1.98 -10.16
CA ALA A 40 -7.97 2.86 -11.32
C ALA A 40 -8.83 2.23 -12.42
N VAL A 41 -8.67 0.93 -12.65
CA VAL A 41 -9.53 0.19 -13.59
C VAL A 41 -10.98 0.27 -13.16
N LYS A 42 -11.26 0.04 -11.89
CA LYS A 42 -12.60 0.13 -11.33
C LYS A 42 -13.19 1.53 -11.50
N ALA A 43 -12.40 2.56 -11.28
CA ALA A 43 -12.83 3.96 -11.39
C ALA A 43 -13.25 4.33 -12.82
N ARG A 44 -12.62 3.72 -13.83
CA ARG A 44 -12.99 3.95 -15.24
C ARG A 44 -14.12 3.06 -15.71
N GLY A 45 -14.71 2.26 -14.83
CA GLY A 45 -15.74 1.31 -15.21
C GLY A 45 -15.24 0.08 -15.94
N GLY A 46 -13.93 -0.20 -15.86
CA GLY A 46 -13.33 -1.38 -16.47
C GLY A 46 -13.62 -2.66 -15.71
N ASN A 47 -13.27 -3.79 -16.30
CA ASN A 47 -13.47 -5.11 -15.71
C ASN A 47 -12.26 -5.51 -14.87
N VAL A 48 -12.35 -5.29 -13.56
CA VAL A 48 -11.25 -5.57 -12.61
C VAL A 48 -10.90 -7.05 -12.60
N MET A 49 -11.91 -7.92 -12.64
CA MET A 49 -11.67 -9.38 -12.61
C MET A 49 -10.89 -9.83 -13.85
N ALA A 50 -11.22 -9.29 -15.02
CA ALA A 50 -10.50 -9.60 -16.25
C ALA A 50 -9.04 -9.13 -16.17
N GLU A 51 -8.81 -7.95 -15.59
CA GLU A 51 -7.45 -7.43 -15.42
C GLU A 51 -6.64 -8.30 -14.45
N MET A 52 -7.26 -8.76 -13.37
CA MET A 52 -6.60 -9.65 -12.41
C MET A 52 -6.23 -10.98 -13.08
N ARG A 53 -7.11 -11.53 -13.90
CA ARG A 53 -6.82 -12.75 -14.65
C ARG A 53 -5.69 -12.54 -15.67
N ALA A 54 -5.69 -11.42 -16.33
CA ALA A 54 -4.62 -11.07 -17.28
C ALA A 54 -3.27 -10.96 -16.57
N ALA A 55 -3.26 -10.55 -15.31
CA ALA A 55 -2.07 -10.50 -14.48
C ALA A 55 -1.68 -11.88 -13.91
N LYS A 56 -2.46 -12.90 -14.23
CA LYS A 56 -2.23 -14.29 -13.79
C LYS A 56 -2.24 -14.46 -12.28
N LEU A 57 -3.13 -13.75 -11.61
CA LEU A 57 -3.29 -13.86 -10.16
C LEU A 57 -4.08 -15.13 -9.82
N TRP A 58 -3.67 -15.79 -8.75
CA TRP A 58 -4.38 -16.95 -8.23
C TRP A 58 -5.66 -16.48 -7.54
N GLU A 59 -6.64 -17.38 -7.41
CA GLU A 59 -7.94 -17.05 -6.81
C GLU A 59 -7.81 -16.47 -5.40
N SER A 60 -6.93 -17.04 -4.56
CA SER A 60 -6.72 -16.52 -3.21
C SER A 60 -6.18 -15.09 -3.23
N LYS A 61 -5.29 -14.79 -4.17
CA LYS A 61 -4.74 -13.45 -4.32
C LYS A 61 -5.79 -12.47 -4.84
N MET A 62 -6.60 -12.92 -5.81
CA MET A 62 -7.71 -12.11 -6.33
C MET A 62 -8.69 -11.74 -5.22
N ALA A 63 -9.00 -12.70 -4.35
CA ALA A 63 -9.89 -12.45 -3.21
C ALA A 63 -9.31 -11.42 -2.25
N GLN A 64 -8.01 -11.51 -1.95
CA GLN A 64 -7.31 -10.55 -1.10
C GLN A 64 -7.37 -9.13 -1.69
N TYR A 65 -7.09 -9.01 -2.97
CA TYR A 65 -7.10 -7.71 -3.65
C TYR A 65 -8.52 -7.14 -3.73
N THR A 66 -9.51 -7.99 -3.96
CA THR A 66 -10.90 -7.56 -3.97
C THR A 66 -11.32 -7.00 -2.62
N ARG A 67 -10.94 -7.66 -1.53
CA ARG A 67 -11.22 -7.16 -0.19
C ARG A 67 -10.54 -5.83 0.08
N ALA A 68 -9.29 -5.69 -0.36
CA ALA A 68 -8.57 -4.43 -0.21
C ALA A 68 -9.27 -3.31 -0.98
N LEU A 69 -9.70 -3.58 -2.22
CA LEU A 69 -10.41 -2.60 -3.03
C LEU A 69 -11.72 -2.13 -2.39
N GLU A 70 -12.37 -3.00 -1.64
CA GLU A 70 -13.62 -2.66 -0.97
C GLU A 70 -13.43 -1.78 0.26
N ARG A 71 -12.23 -1.77 0.86
CA ARG A 71 -11.95 -0.96 2.04
C ARG A 71 -11.88 0.53 1.78
N HIS A 72 -11.48 0.90 0.58
CA HIS A 72 -11.24 2.30 0.24
C HIS A 72 -11.79 2.62 -1.15
N PRO A 73 -12.29 3.83 -1.35
CA PRO A 73 -12.69 4.26 -2.69
C PRO A 73 -11.46 4.45 -3.58
N PRO A 74 -11.64 4.45 -4.92
CA PRO A 74 -10.51 4.63 -5.85
C PRO A 74 -9.67 5.88 -5.59
N SER A 75 -10.30 6.97 -5.14
CA SER A 75 -9.56 8.21 -4.82
C SER A 75 -8.55 8.00 -3.69
N SER A 76 -8.88 7.17 -2.71
CA SER A 76 -7.93 6.85 -1.64
C SER A 76 -6.78 6.03 -2.16
N TRP A 77 -7.04 5.06 -3.03
CA TRP A 77 -5.98 4.26 -3.63
C TRP A 77 -5.04 5.10 -4.49
N GLU A 78 -5.56 6.11 -5.17
CA GLU A 78 -4.73 7.07 -5.90
C GLU A 78 -3.78 7.80 -4.96
N ARG A 79 -4.26 8.23 -3.81
CA ARG A 79 -3.42 8.88 -2.79
C ARG A 79 -2.38 7.93 -2.23
N PHE A 80 -2.74 6.66 -2.03
CA PHE A 80 -1.79 5.66 -1.56
C PHE A 80 -0.66 5.46 -2.59
N ALA A 81 -0.99 5.45 -3.89
CA ALA A 81 0.02 5.34 -4.94
C ALA A 81 0.98 6.53 -4.93
N ILE A 82 0.48 7.73 -4.71
CA ILE A 82 1.31 8.92 -4.58
C ILE A 82 2.22 8.81 -3.36
N ALA A 83 1.67 8.34 -2.23
CA ALA A 83 2.44 8.14 -1.01
C ALA A 83 3.54 7.09 -1.19
N VAL A 84 3.29 6.04 -1.97
CA VAL A 84 4.31 5.05 -2.31
C VAL A 84 5.50 5.72 -2.99
N GLY A 85 5.24 6.59 -3.97
CA GLY A 85 6.30 7.33 -4.65
C GLY A 85 7.12 8.19 -3.70
N GLU A 86 6.47 8.84 -2.72
CA GLU A 86 7.17 9.63 -1.71
C GLU A 86 8.06 8.77 -0.82
N VAL A 87 7.55 7.63 -0.36
CA VAL A 87 8.34 6.71 0.47
C VAL A 87 9.56 6.24 -0.30
N GLU A 88 9.39 5.90 -1.57
CA GLU A 88 10.51 5.46 -2.41
C GLU A 88 11.57 6.55 -2.56
N ARG A 89 11.15 7.81 -2.77
CA ARG A 89 12.10 8.92 -2.87
C ARG A 89 12.85 9.14 -1.57
N MET A 90 12.17 9.04 -0.43
CA MET A 90 12.82 9.16 0.87
C MET A 90 13.83 8.04 1.09
N ALA A 91 13.46 6.82 0.72
CA ALA A 91 14.34 5.66 0.88
C ALA A 91 15.59 5.77 0.02
N LYS A 92 15.50 6.43 -1.14
CA LYS A 92 16.62 6.63 -2.05
C LYS A 92 17.40 7.93 -1.77
N GLY A 93 17.03 8.66 -0.73
CA GLY A 93 17.68 9.92 -0.38
C GLY A 93 17.34 11.08 -1.31
N ARG A 94 16.29 10.96 -2.12
CA ARG A 94 15.88 12.00 -3.07
C ARG A 94 14.85 12.97 -2.52
N ALA A 95 14.34 12.69 -1.32
CA ALA A 95 13.44 13.57 -0.62
C ALA A 95 13.79 13.53 0.85
N SER A 96 13.58 14.64 1.56
CA SER A 96 13.82 14.68 2.99
C SER A 96 12.73 13.93 3.74
N GLY A 97 13.07 13.35 4.86
CA GLY A 97 12.15 12.64 5.72
C GLY A 97 12.59 11.23 6.03
N ASP A 98 11.88 10.60 6.96
CA ASP A 98 12.17 9.24 7.38
C ASP A 98 11.25 8.28 6.62
N ALA A 99 11.83 7.50 5.71
CA ALA A 99 11.10 6.55 4.89
C ALA A 99 10.31 5.55 5.74
N TRP A 100 10.85 5.13 6.89
CA TRP A 100 10.17 4.17 7.76
C TRP A 100 8.93 4.76 8.41
N ARG A 101 9.01 6.01 8.85
CA ARG A 101 7.84 6.70 9.39
C ARG A 101 6.77 6.93 8.33
N ALA A 102 7.20 7.30 7.12
CA ALA A 102 6.28 7.48 6.00
C ALA A 102 5.61 6.17 5.63
N LEU A 103 6.35 5.07 5.61
CA LEU A 103 5.80 3.74 5.35
C LEU A 103 4.81 3.33 6.42
N GLU A 104 5.16 3.50 7.70
CA GLU A 104 4.26 3.18 8.80
C GLU A 104 2.94 3.94 8.68
N ARG A 105 3.03 5.23 8.41
CA ARG A 105 1.85 6.08 8.22
C ARG A 105 0.98 5.60 7.07
N LEU A 106 1.62 5.23 5.96
CA LEU A 106 0.92 4.70 4.78
C LEU A 106 0.20 3.39 5.11
N LEU A 107 0.89 2.46 5.75
CA LEU A 107 0.30 1.16 6.10
C LEU A 107 -0.85 1.31 7.09
N LEU A 108 -0.74 2.22 8.05
CA LEU A 108 -1.84 2.52 8.96
C LEU A 108 -3.04 3.10 8.21
N ALA A 109 -2.80 3.97 7.24
CA ALA A 109 -3.88 4.54 6.44
C ALA A 109 -4.58 3.46 5.62
N VAL A 110 -3.83 2.54 5.04
CA VAL A 110 -4.40 1.42 4.28
C VAL A 110 -5.22 0.50 5.18
N ALA A 111 -4.73 0.23 6.39
CA ALA A 111 -5.38 -0.68 7.33
C ALA A 111 -6.59 -0.06 8.05
N ARG A 112 -6.64 1.26 8.15
CA ARG A 112 -7.71 1.97 8.87
C ARG A 112 -8.38 2.99 7.95
N PRO A 113 -9.48 2.63 7.28
CA PRO A 113 -10.13 3.54 6.33
C PRO A 113 -10.48 4.91 6.92
N ARG A 114 -10.89 4.96 8.17
CA ARG A 114 -11.30 6.20 8.81
C ARG A 114 -10.13 7.16 9.08
N ALA A 115 -8.93 6.62 9.21
CA ALA A 115 -7.74 7.40 9.49
C ALA A 115 -6.99 7.84 8.24
N ALA A 116 -7.33 7.28 7.07
CA ALA A 116 -6.58 7.49 5.84
C ALA A 116 -6.41 8.96 5.49
N MET A 117 -7.48 9.73 5.52
CA MET A 117 -7.44 11.15 5.16
C MET A 117 -6.60 11.95 6.14
N THR A 118 -6.70 11.65 7.44
CA THR A 118 -5.93 12.33 8.47
C THR A 118 -4.44 12.02 8.35
N LEU A 119 -4.11 10.75 8.18
CA LEU A 119 -2.73 10.31 8.13
C LEU A 119 -1.98 10.80 6.90
N LEU A 120 -2.68 10.93 5.77
CA LEU A 120 -2.07 11.33 4.51
C LEU A 120 -2.23 12.83 4.21
N ALA A 121 -2.95 13.58 5.04
CA ALA A 121 -3.21 14.98 4.82
C ALA A 121 -1.99 15.90 5.01
N LYS A 122 -0.88 15.35 5.43
CA LYS A 122 0.34 16.15 5.67
C LYS A 122 1.39 15.99 4.62
#